data_5685226254890a5fd3ab5312bdbbacfa
#
_entry.id   5685226254890a5fd3ab5312bdbbacfa
#
_cell.length_a   1.000
_cell.length_b   1.000
_cell.length_c   1.000
_cell.angle_alpha   90.00
_cell.angle_beta   90.00
_cell.angle_gamma   90.00
#
_symmetry.space_group_name_H-M   'P 1'
#
loop_
_entity.id
_entity.type
_entity.pdbx_description
1 polymer ?
#
loop_
_entity_poly.entity_id
_entity_poly.type
_entity_poly.pdbx_seq_one_letter_code
_entity_poly.pdbx_strand_id
1 'polypeptide(L)'
;MPAWCDQFSHRAGGSFHTAHAELRRCTLDRLEDSLGPCLAGLDELDPAAASDRERPYSVRRTLWCCLWQMLQGNAACREVVSQFQALLALAGLPAVSDNTAGFCLARHRLPEALLGAALRTSAQSAAQLVPPDTALQGRVVKVLDGTTLTLPDTPANRTAYPQLTSQRPGVGFPLLHALVIWSARGGAILEQVSGDCHHGEMRLLHQALATLAPRDIVIYDRAAGHYVGCALLRAHQADLISRVTIRKVDWRRGQRLGPGDRLVTWKKTRQKSPYLTAAEWAALPAEILVRVVRVYVVQPGFPTRTLVLVTTLLDPTAYPALQLAAAYHRRWRIELCLDDLKTVLGLDALRCKSPAMVERELLLLLIAHNLVRAVMAAAARAHAVPLDRISFTGTLVALRGFAAASAQASSHAARCRLWAALLRRLAADLVPLRPGRSEPRVVKRRPKPYPRLDRPRHLYRDLRHGSRFRAPSPLT
;
A
#
# COMPACT_ATOMS: atom_id res chain seq x y z
N MET A 1 11.62 -0.99 -34.43
CA MET A 1 10.84 -2.20 -34.05
C MET A 1 11.31 -2.63 -32.66
N PRO A 2 10.46 -3.00 -31.71
CA PRO A 2 10.89 -3.52 -30.41
C PRO A 2 11.67 -4.83 -30.62
N ALA A 3 12.76 -5.02 -29.89
CA ALA A 3 13.66 -6.17 -30.06
C ALA A 3 13.03 -7.55 -29.80
N TRP A 4 11.92 -7.60 -29.04
CA TRP A 4 11.15 -8.83 -28.89
C TRP A 4 10.34 -9.18 -30.15
N CYS A 5 10.10 -8.24 -31.08
CA CYS A 5 9.56 -8.52 -32.40
C CYS A 5 10.57 -9.22 -33.29
N ASP A 6 11.85 -8.85 -33.20
CA ASP A 6 12.89 -9.49 -34.01
C ASP A 6 13.09 -10.96 -33.61
N GLN A 7 12.86 -11.30 -32.34
CA GLN A 7 12.86 -12.70 -31.89
C GLN A 7 11.72 -13.52 -32.49
N PHE A 8 10.59 -12.87 -32.83
CA PHE A 8 9.45 -13.53 -33.48
C PHE A 8 9.54 -13.48 -35.01
N SER A 9 10.06 -12.39 -35.60
CA SER A 9 10.19 -12.25 -37.07
C SER A 9 11.21 -13.18 -37.69
N HIS A 10 12.31 -13.51 -36.99
CA HIS A 10 13.29 -14.47 -37.45
C HIS A 10 12.89 -15.95 -37.33
N ARG A 11 11.76 -16.24 -36.69
CA ARG A 11 11.25 -17.60 -36.47
C ARG A 11 9.95 -17.88 -37.19
N ALA A 12 9.71 -17.26 -38.32
CA ALA A 12 8.54 -17.53 -39.17
C ALA A 12 8.39 -19.01 -39.62
N GLY A 13 9.33 -19.89 -39.26
CA GLY A 13 9.24 -21.34 -39.43
C GLY A 13 9.13 -22.13 -38.12
N GLY A 14 9.06 -21.47 -36.97
CA GLY A 14 8.84 -22.12 -35.68
C GLY A 14 7.37 -22.52 -35.52
N SER A 15 7.14 -23.69 -34.91
CA SER A 15 5.77 -24.16 -34.67
C SER A 15 4.96 -23.14 -33.84
N PHE A 16 3.66 -23.08 -34.09
CA PHE A 16 2.70 -22.27 -33.32
C PHE A 16 2.89 -22.44 -31.79
N HIS A 17 3.28 -23.65 -31.35
CA HIS A 17 3.60 -23.96 -29.95
C HIS A 17 4.80 -23.17 -29.40
N THR A 18 5.83 -22.92 -30.21
CA THR A 18 7.03 -22.18 -29.77
C THR A 18 6.73 -20.69 -29.60
N ALA A 19 6.00 -20.09 -30.56
CA ALA A 19 5.56 -18.70 -30.48
C ALA A 19 4.61 -18.49 -29.28
N HIS A 20 3.73 -19.45 -29.02
CA HIS A 20 2.80 -19.43 -27.90
C HIS A 20 3.52 -19.59 -26.54
N ALA A 21 4.54 -20.44 -26.45
CA ALA A 21 5.37 -20.60 -25.25
C ALA A 21 6.18 -19.32 -24.94
N GLU A 22 6.67 -18.63 -25.97
CA GLU A 22 7.37 -17.35 -25.80
C GLU A 22 6.41 -16.23 -25.41
N LEU A 23 5.17 -16.21 -25.94
CA LEU A 23 4.16 -15.26 -25.53
C LEU A 23 3.70 -15.46 -24.07
N ARG A 24 3.70 -16.69 -23.57
CA ARG A 24 3.44 -16.96 -22.14
C ARG A 24 4.46 -16.28 -21.24
N ARG A 25 5.68 -16.04 -21.72
CA ARG A 25 6.76 -15.37 -20.99
C ARG A 25 6.77 -13.85 -21.22
N CYS A 26 6.04 -13.33 -22.20
CA CYS A 26 5.97 -11.90 -22.44
C CYS A 26 5.00 -11.24 -21.46
N THR A 27 5.46 -10.19 -20.81
CA THR A 27 4.65 -9.28 -19.99
C THR A 27 4.62 -7.90 -20.62
N LEU A 28 3.61 -7.12 -20.27
CA LEU A 28 3.49 -5.75 -20.78
C LEU A 28 4.76 -4.96 -20.45
N ASP A 29 5.37 -4.34 -21.47
CA ASP A 29 6.60 -3.57 -21.38
C ASP A 29 7.77 -4.32 -20.70
N ARG A 30 7.76 -5.65 -20.73
CA ARG A 30 8.78 -6.49 -20.08
C ARG A 30 9.05 -6.10 -18.62
N LEU A 31 8.04 -5.66 -17.91
CA LEU A 31 8.15 -5.33 -16.49
C LEU A 31 8.69 -6.49 -15.67
N GLU A 32 8.36 -7.72 -16.06
CA GLU A 32 8.85 -8.92 -15.39
C GLU A 32 10.36 -9.08 -15.48
N ASP A 33 10.97 -8.70 -16.59
CA ASP A 33 12.44 -8.77 -16.75
C ASP A 33 13.16 -7.88 -15.72
N SER A 34 12.54 -6.75 -15.35
CA SER A 34 13.11 -5.77 -14.42
C SER A 34 12.66 -5.97 -12.98
N LEU A 35 11.42 -6.35 -12.77
CA LEU A 35 10.77 -6.39 -11.45
C LEU A 35 10.47 -7.83 -10.99
N GLY A 36 10.56 -8.83 -11.87
CA GLY A 36 10.31 -10.23 -11.56
C GLY A 36 11.13 -10.74 -10.37
N PRO A 37 12.41 -10.39 -10.23
CA PRO A 37 13.20 -10.77 -9.04
C PRO A 37 12.57 -10.30 -7.71
N CYS A 38 11.79 -9.19 -7.73
CA CYS A 38 11.06 -8.72 -6.56
C CYS A 38 9.83 -9.56 -6.22
N LEU A 39 9.42 -10.45 -7.12
CA LEU A 39 8.27 -11.35 -7.00
C LEU A 39 8.68 -12.82 -7.19
N ALA A 40 9.94 -13.17 -6.93
CA ALA A 40 10.43 -14.53 -7.08
C ALA A 40 9.66 -15.53 -6.20
N GLY A 41 9.49 -16.76 -6.68
CA GLY A 41 8.80 -17.83 -5.94
C GLY A 41 7.27 -17.83 -6.05
N LEU A 42 6.67 -16.91 -6.81
CA LEU A 42 5.22 -16.89 -7.00
C LEU A 42 4.72 -17.92 -8.02
N ASP A 43 5.59 -18.44 -8.88
CA ASP A 43 5.21 -19.42 -9.90
C ASP A 43 4.64 -20.72 -9.29
N GLU A 44 5.07 -21.08 -8.08
CA GLU A 44 4.57 -22.23 -7.33
C GLU A 44 3.12 -22.07 -6.86
N LEU A 45 2.62 -20.84 -6.82
CA LEU A 45 1.27 -20.51 -6.40
C LEU A 45 0.29 -20.35 -7.58
N ASP A 46 0.73 -20.63 -8.81
CA ASP A 46 -0.14 -20.57 -9.98
C ASP A 46 -0.96 -21.87 -10.11
N PRO A 47 -2.25 -21.88 -9.72
CA PRO A 47 -3.09 -23.08 -9.84
C PRO A 47 -3.37 -23.45 -11.30
N ALA A 48 -3.08 -22.58 -12.25
CA ALA A 48 -3.31 -22.82 -13.68
C ALA A 48 -2.16 -23.54 -14.38
N ALA A 49 -1.02 -23.76 -13.70
CA ALA A 49 0.05 -24.63 -14.21
C ALA A 49 -0.45 -26.07 -14.47
N ALA A 50 -1.56 -26.46 -13.82
CA ALA A 50 -2.20 -27.77 -13.98
C ALA A 50 -3.37 -27.80 -15.00
N SER A 51 -3.70 -26.67 -15.67
CA SER A 51 -4.82 -26.58 -16.60
C SER A 51 -4.37 -26.62 -18.05
N ASP A 52 -4.81 -27.63 -18.80
CA ASP A 52 -4.55 -27.81 -20.26
C ASP A 52 -5.21 -26.73 -21.15
N ARG A 53 -6.00 -25.82 -20.58
CA ARG A 53 -6.64 -24.75 -21.33
C ARG A 53 -5.75 -23.52 -21.44
N GLU A 54 -5.22 -23.30 -22.63
CA GLU A 54 -4.52 -22.07 -22.99
C GLU A 54 -5.48 -20.87 -23.01
N ARG A 55 -5.32 -20.00 -22.01
CA ARG A 55 -6.07 -18.74 -21.94
C ARG A 55 -5.15 -17.57 -22.31
N PRO A 56 -5.62 -16.60 -23.12
CA PRO A 56 -4.84 -15.40 -23.42
C PRO A 56 -4.37 -14.67 -22.16
N TYR A 57 -5.23 -14.62 -21.14
CA TYR A 57 -4.95 -14.08 -19.82
C TYR A 57 -4.71 -15.22 -18.81
N SER A 58 -3.50 -15.81 -18.78
CA SER A 58 -3.07 -16.71 -17.69
C SER A 58 -2.95 -15.93 -16.37
N VAL A 59 -2.85 -16.60 -15.23
CA VAL A 59 -2.69 -15.97 -13.90
C VAL A 59 -1.45 -15.06 -13.88
N ARG A 60 -0.30 -15.57 -14.32
CA ARG A 60 0.94 -14.79 -14.39
C ARG A 60 0.80 -13.55 -15.27
N ARG A 61 0.29 -13.70 -16.49
CA ARG A 61 0.08 -12.59 -17.41
C ARG A 61 -0.93 -11.58 -16.86
N THR A 62 -2.01 -12.06 -16.24
CA THR A 62 -3.01 -11.20 -15.61
C THR A 62 -2.41 -10.39 -14.48
N LEU A 63 -1.60 -10.99 -13.62
CA LEU A 63 -0.89 -10.29 -12.55
C LEU A 63 -0.03 -9.15 -13.11
N TRP A 64 0.82 -9.42 -14.11
CA TRP A 64 1.67 -8.40 -14.70
C TRP A 64 0.89 -7.32 -15.46
N CYS A 65 -0.19 -7.67 -16.13
CA CYS A 65 -1.12 -6.70 -16.73
C CYS A 65 -1.74 -5.77 -15.65
N CYS A 66 -2.13 -6.33 -14.51
CA CYS A 66 -2.66 -5.55 -13.41
C CYS A 66 -1.58 -4.66 -12.77
N LEU A 67 -0.37 -5.16 -12.56
CA LEU A 67 0.74 -4.36 -12.02
C LEU A 67 1.12 -3.23 -12.98
N TRP A 68 1.18 -3.49 -14.29
CA TRP A 68 1.34 -2.44 -15.29
C TRP A 68 0.24 -1.40 -15.18
N GLN A 69 -1.02 -1.84 -15.06
CA GLN A 69 -2.18 -0.96 -14.87
C GLN A 69 -2.00 -0.03 -13.66
N MET A 70 -1.58 -0.58 -12.52
CA MET A 70 -1.35 0.20 -11.29
C MET A 70 -0.18 1.18 -11.47
N LEU A 71 0.92 0.75 -12.06
CA LEU A 71 2.09 1.59 -12.34
C LEU A 71 1.79 2.71 -13.37
N GLN A 72 0.74 2.60 -14.18
CA GLN A 72 0.22 3.68 -15.04
C GLN A 72 -0.79 4.60 -14.31
N GLY A 73 -0.82 4.60 -12.98
CA GLY A 73 -1.73 5.42 -12.18
C GLY A 73 -3.16 4.87 -12.18
N ASN A 74 -3.28 3.57 -12.06
CA ASN A 74 -4.55 2.85 -12.11
C ASN A 74 -5.30 3.11 -13.44
N ALA A 75 -4.63 2.89 -14.58
CA ALA A 75 -5.15 3.08 -15.92
C ALA A 75 -6.47 2.32 -16.16
N ALA A 76 -7.25 2.70 -17.15
CA ALA A 76 -8.49 2.01 -17.47
C ALA A 76 -8.23 0.61 -18.03
N CYS A 77 -9.13 -0.36 -17.76
CA CYS A 77 -9.00 -1.71 -18.31
C CYS A 77 -8.92 -1.72 -19.86
N ARG A 78 -9.54 -0.74 -20.53
CA ARG A 78 -9.44 -0.59 -21.98
C ARG A 78 -8.00 -0.30 -22.42
N GLU A 79 -7.26 0.49 -21.68
CA GLU A 79 -5.84 0.76 -21.98
C GLU A 79 -4.99 -0.51 -21.87
N VAL A 80 -5.24 -1.35 -20.85
CA VAL A 80 -4.57 -2.65 -20.71
C VAL A 80 -4.87 -3.56 -21.89
N VAL A 81 -6.15 -3.65 -22.30
CA VAL A 81 -6.56 -4.47 -23.46
C VAL A 81 -5.92 -3.94 -24.74
N SER A 82 -5.95 -2.63 -24.98
CA SER A 82 -5.33 -2.01 -26.16
C SER A 82 -3.82 -2.28 -26.22
N GLN A 83 -3.12 -2.11 -25.09
CA GLN A 83 -1.69 -2.40 -25.00
C GLN A 83 -1.39 -3.89 -25.25
N PHE A 84 -2.23 -4.78 -24.71
CA PHE A 84 -2.08 -6.21 -24.92
C PHE A 84 -2.35 -6.62 -26.38
N GLN A 85 -3.34 -6.02 -27.05
CA GLN A 85 -3.60 -6.23 -28.48
C GLN A 85 -2.43 -5.77 -29.36
N ALA A 86 -1.85 -4.60 -29.04
CA ALA A 86 -0.65 -4.13 -29.74
C ALA A 86 0.51 -5.13 -29.60
N LEU A 87 0.67 -5.72 -28.42
CA LEU A 87 1.65 -6.76 -28.15
C LEU A 87 1.39 -8.03 -29.00
N LEU A 88 0.14 -8.48 -29.07
CA LEU A 88 -0.25 -9.64 -29.87
C LEU A 88 -0.03 -9.40 -31.37
N ALA A 89 -0.46 -8.23 -31.86
CA ALA A 89 -0.26 -7.85 -33.25
C ALA A 89 1.21 -7.82 -33.66
N LEU A 90 2.05 -7.28 -32.76
CA LEU A 90 3.49 -7.22 -32.97
C LEU A 90 4.13 -8.63 -32.99
N ALA A 91 3.57 -9.58 -32.21
CA ALA A 91 3.99 -10.98 -32.19
C ALA A 91 3.38 -11.82 -33.34
N GLY A 92 2.57 -11.25 -34.22
CA GLY A 92 1.88 -11.98 -35.30
C GLY A 92 0.83 -12.97 -34.77
N LEU A 93 0.27 -12.73 -33.59
CA LEU A 93 -0.69 -13.62 -32.92
C LEU A 93 -2.12 -13.11 -33.07
N PRO A 94 -3.12 -14.02 -33.00
CA PRO A 94 -4.52 -13.64 -33.09
C PRO A 94 -4.88 -12.60 -32.04
N ALA A 95 -5.62 -11.57 -32.45
CA ALA A 95 -6.11 -10.54 -31.54
C ALA A 95 -7.11 -11.12 -30.51
N VAL A 96 -7.05 -10.61 -29.28
CA VAL A 96 -8.12 -10.83 -28.31
C VAL A 96 -9.27 -9.86 -28.60
N SER A 97 -10.45 -10.14 -28.04
CA SER A 97 -11.61 -9.24 -28.16
C SER A 97 -11.28 -7.83 -27.66
N ASP A 98 -11.79 -6.81 -28.36
CA ASP A 98 -11.72 -5.39 -27.96
C ASP A 98 -12.48 -5.11 -26.65
N ASN A 99 -13.33 -6.05 -26.23
CA ASN A 99 -14.08 -5.94 -25.00
C ASN A 99 -13.18 -6.22 -23.78
N THR A 100 -13.31 -5.40 -22.77
CA THR A 100 -12.58 -5.56 -21.50
C THR A 100 -13.06 -6.77 -20.66
N ALA A 101 -14.16 -7.42 -21.03
CA ALA A 101 -14.76 -8.52 -20.25
C ALA A 101 -13.76 -9.67 -19.98
N GLY A 102 -12.99 -10.07 -21.01
CA GLY A 102 -11.98 -11.14 -20.86
C GLY A 102 -10.92 -10.82 -19.82
N PHE A 103 -10.38 -9.60 -19.84
CA PHE A 103 -9.43 -9.12 -18.85
C PHE A 103 -10.08 -8.97 -17.46
N CYS A 104 -11.28 -8.41 -17.38
CA CYS A 104 -11.99 -8.27 -16.10
C CYS A 104 -12.27 -9.63 -15.45
N LEU A 105 -12.71 -10.63 -16.23
CA LEU A 105 -12.90 -12.01 -15.75
C LEU A 105 -11.57 -12.65 -15.29
N ALA A 106 -10.47 -12.37 -16.01
CA ALA A 106 -9.16 -12.85 -15.61
C ALA A 106 -8.72 -12.26 -14.24
N ARG A 107 -8.94 -10.96 -14.03
CA ARG A 107 -8.69 -10.31 -12.74
C ARG A 107 -9.48 -10.93 -11.59
N HIS A 108 -10.74 -11.32 -11.83
CA HIS A 108 -11.56 -12.03 -10.83
C HIS A 108 -10.98 -13.39 -10.44
N ARG A 109 -10.26 -14.05 -11.35
CA ARG A 109 -9.63 -15.35 -11.10
C ARG A 109 -8.29 -15.27 -10.37
N LEU A 110 -7.69 -14.08 -10.21
CA LEU A 110 -6.46 -13.94 -9.45
C LEU A 110 -6.70 -14.41 -8.01
N PRO A 111 -5.96 -15.43 -7.52
CA PRO A 111 -6.11 -15.90 -6.15
C PRO A 111 -5.67 -14.83 -5.15
N GLU A 112 -6.44 -14.63 -4.10
CA GLU A 112 -6.06 -13.68 -3.03
C GLU A 112 -4.78 -14.12 -2.31
N ALA A 113 -4.60 -15.42 -2.11
CA ALA A 113 -3.38 -15.98 -1.53
C ALA A 113 -2.13 -15.60 -2.36
N LEU A 114 -2.23 -15.63 -3.70
CA LEU A 114 -1.17 -15.17 -4.60
C LEU A 114 -0.86 -13.70 -4.41
N LEU A 115 -1.88 -12.84 -4.32
CA LEU A 115 -1.69 -11.40 -4.12
C LEU A 115 -1.09 -11.11 -2.74
N GLY A 116 -1.54 -11.78 -1.68
CA GLY A 116 -0.96 -11.67 -0.35
C GLY A 116 0.52 -12.13 -0.32
N ALA A 117 0.83 -13.24 -0.98
CA ALA A 117 2.22 -13.70 -1.13
C ALA A 117 3.07 -12.68 -1.91
N ALA A 118 2.55 -12.14 -3.02
CA ALA A 118 3.22 -11.12 -3.82
C ALA A 118 3.51 -9.84 -3.01
N LEU A 119 2.57 -9.42 -2.17
CA LEU A 119 2.78 -8.29 -1.26
C LEU A 119 3.95 -8.55 -0.31
N ARG A 120 3.96 -9.70 0.36
CA ARG A 120 5.04 -10.08 1.29
C ARG A 120 6.39 -10.22 0.60
N THR A 121 6.44 -10.92 -0.53
CA THR A 121 7.68 -11.12 -1.29
C THR A 121 8.27 -9.80 -1.80
N SER A 122 7.42 -8.91 -2.36
CA SER A 122 7.88 -7.59 -2.81
C SER A 122 8.39 -6.73 -1.64
N ALA A 123 7.78 -6.83 -0.46
CA ALA A 123 8.25 -6.13 0.74
C ALA A 123 9.60 -6.67 1.23
N GLN A 124 9.78 -7.99 1.23
CA GLN A 124 11.05 -8.63 1.61
C GLN A 124 12.17 -8.24 0.64
N SER A 125 11.91 -8.27 -0.66
CA SER A 125 12.87 -7.86 -1.70
C SER A 125 13.30 -6.40 -1.51
N ALA A 126 12.37 -5.50 -1.26
CA ALA A 126 12.68 -4.10 -0.96
C ALA A 126 13.51 -3.95 0.35
N ALA A 127 13.17 -4.72 1.39
CA ALA A 127 13.87 -4.68 2.66
C ALA A 127 15.32 -5.18 2.59
N GLN A 128 15.62 -6.18 1.75
CA GLN A 128 16.97 -6.71 1.55
C GLN A 128 17.92 -5.69 0.92
N LEU A 129 17.39 -4.72 0.19
CA LEU A 129 18.16 -3.66 -0.46
C LEU A 129 18.52 -2.51 0.48
N VAL A 130 17.86 -2.41 1.63
CA VAL A 130 18.11 -1.35 2.62
C VAL A 130 19.02 -1.87 3.74
N PRO A 131 20.04 -1.13 4.19
CA PRO A 131 20.92 -1.54 5.28
C PRO A 131 20.17 -1.85 6.59
N PRO A 132 20.60 -2.80 7.42
CA PRO A 132 19.99 -3.07 8.72
C PRO A 132 19.93 -1.81 9.58
N ASP A 133 18.81 -1.62 10.28
CA ASP A 133 18.70 -0.57 11.30
C ASP A 133 19.24 -1.12 12.62
N THR A 134 20.30 -0.51 13.13
CA THR A 134 20.90 -0.88 14.42
C THR A 134 20.22 -0.18 15.61
N ALA A 135 19.37 0.81 15.35
CA ALA A 135 18.59 1.46 16.38
C ALA A 135 17.62 0.46 17.06
N LEU A 136 17.21 0.76 18.29
CA LEU A 136 16.29 -0.06 19.07
C LEU A 136 16.73 -1.53 19.16
N GLN A 137 18.01 -1.75 19.41
CA GLN A 137 18.62 -3.09 19.53
C GLN A 137 18.50 -3.95 18.28
N GLY A 138 18.46 -3.34 17.10
CA GLY A 138 18.32 -4.05 15.82
C GLY A 138 16.98 -4.78 15.64
N ARG A 139 16.00 -4.50 16.47
CA ARG A 139 14.65 -5.10 16.39
C ARG A 139 13.89 -4.58 15.17
N VAL A 140 13.00 -5.43 14.65
CA VAL A 140 12.13 -5.04 13.54
C VAL A 140 11.12 -4.00 14.00
N VAL A 141 11.11 -2.87 13.30
CA VAL A 141 10.18 -1.75 13.58
C VAL A 141 9.13 -1.70 12.47
N LYS A 142 7.88 -1.83 12.87
CA LYS A 142 6.71 -1.70 12.00
C LYS A 142 5.96 -0.42 12.34
N VAL A 143 5.55 0.31 11.31
CA VAL A 143 4.69 1.49 11.48
C VAL A 143 3.30 1.14 10.98
N LEU A 144 2.30 1.39 11.78
CA LEU A 144 0.90 1.19 11.41
C LEU A 144 0.26 2.55 11.15
N ASP A 145 -0.47 2.66 10.06
CA ASP A 145 -1.23 3.86 9.74
C ASP A 145 -2.56 3.50 9.08
N GLY A 146 -3.63 4.16 9.52
CA GLY A 146 -4.98 3.95 9.05
C GLY A 146 -5.33 4.87 7.87
N THR A 147 -6.14 4.37 6.95
CA THR A 147 -6.68 5.17 5.86
C THR A 147 -8.13 4.81 5.58
N THR A 148 -8.90 5.79 5.09
CA THR A 148 -10.28 5.60 4.66
C THR A 148 -10.36 5.83 3.16
N LEU A 149 -10.95 4.87 2.46
CA LEU A 149 -11.12 4.89 1.01
C LEU A 149 -12.59 4.95 0.66
N THR A 150 -12.95 5.87 -0.24
CA THR A 150 -14.31 5.96 -0.77
C THR A 150 -14.42 5.10 -2.01
N LEU A 151 -15.45 4.25 -2.07
CA LEU A 151 -15.65 3.25 -3.10
C LEU A 151 -16.78 3.64 -4.08
N PRO A 152 -16.80 3.04 -5.30
CA PRO A 152 -17.90 3.21 -6.23
C PRO A 152 -19.24 2.83 -5.60
N ASP A 153 -20.26 3.62 -5.92
CA ASP A 153 -21.60 3.50 -5.36
C ASP A 153 -22.41 2.39 -6.04
N THR A 154 -22.07 1.15 -5.73
CA THR A 154 -22.81 -0.03 -6.19
C THR A 154 -23.58 -0.70 -5.05
N PRO A 155 -24.68 -1.42 -5.31
CA PRO A 155 -25.39 -2.16 -4.27
C PRO A 155 -24.47 -3.09 -3.46
N ALA A 156 -23.59 -3.84 -4.15
CA ALA A 156 -22.66 -4.77 -3.50
C ALA A 156 -21.68 -4.04 -2.56
N ASN A 157 -21.09 -2.92 -3.01
CA ASN A 157 -20.17 -2.16 -2.17
C ASN A 157 -20.90 -1.49 -1.00
N ARG A 158 -22.15 -1.00 -1.19
CA ARG A 158 -22.95 -0.42 -0.09
C ARG A 158 -23.28 -1.43 1.00
N THR A 159 -23.52 -2.68 0.61
CA THR A 159 -23.80 -3.77 1.57
C THR A 159 -22.56 -4.13 2.38
N ALA A 160 -21.41 -4.28 1.71
CA ALA A 160 -20.17 -4.69 2.38
C ALA A 160 -19.48 -3.53 3.12
N TYR A 161 -19.58 -2.31 2.61
CA TYR A 161 -18.90 -1.11 3.11
C TYR A 161 -19.91 0.04 3.26
N PRO A 162 -20.76 0.02 4.28
CA PRO A 162 -21.81 1.03 4.47
C PRO A 162 -21.23 2.44 4.64
N GLN A 163 -22.06 3.45 4.45
CA GLN A 163 -21.72 4.84 4.77
C GLN A 163 -21.60 5.06 6.27
N LEU A 164 -20.93 6.14 6.69
CA LEU A 164 -20.88 6.54 8.10
C LEU A 164 -22.29 6.80 8.67
N THR A 165 -22.55 6.31 9.89
CA THR A 165 -23.81 6.52 10.61
C THR A 165 -24.11 7.99 10.93
N SER A 166 -23.06 8.82 11.04
CA SER A 166 -23.19 10.27 11.25
C SER A 166 -23.70 11.03 10.00
N GLN A 167 -23.80 10.37 8.86
CA GLN A 167 -24.32 10.94 7.62
C GLN A 167 -25.79 10.60 7.45
N ARG A 168 -26.56 11.54 6.84
CA ARG A 168 -27.95 11.26 6.48
C ARG A 168 -28.03 9.97 5.66
N PRO A 169 -28.93 9.04 6.00
CA PRO A 169 -29.07 7.78 5.28
C PRO A 169 -29.27 7.97 3.77
N GLY A 170 -28.57 7.18 2.98
CA GLY A 170 -28.67 7.20 1.52
C GLY A 170 -27.90 8.32 0.80
N VAL A 171 -27.19 9.18 1.50
CA VAL A 171 -26.40 10.29 0.92
C VAL A 171 -24.90 9.98 0.82
N GLY A 172 -24.37 9.18 1.76
CA GLY A 172 -22.96 8.82 1.80
C GLY A 172 -22.59 7.74 0.77
N PHE A 173 -21.30 7.65 0.44
CA PHE A 173 -20.74 6.59 -0.38
C PHE A 173 -20.20 5.45 0.49
N PRO A 174 -20.02 4.24 -0.09
CA PRO A 174 -19.36 3.14 0.61
C PRO A 174 -17.95 3.53 1.07
N LEU A 175 -17.58 3.13 2.29
CA LEU A 175 -16.31 3.48 2.91
C LEU A 175 -15.58 2.23 3.41
N LEU A 176 -14.42 1.98 2.85
CA LEU A 176 -13.48 0.97 3.32
C LEU A 176 -12.46 1.64 4.25
N HIS A 177 -12.30 1.09 5.45
CA HIS A 177 -11.18 1.42 6.34
C HIS A 177 -10.07 0.39 6.15
N ALA A 178 -8.85 0.84 5.95
CA ALA A 178 -7.68 -0.03 5.88
C ALA A 178 -6.63 0.42 6.89
N LEU A 179 -6.05 -0.54 7.59
CA LEU A 179 -4.84 -0.39 8.39
C LEU A 179 -3.70 -1.01 7.60
N VAL A 180 -2.71 -0.21 7.26
CA VAL A 180 -1.55 -0.64 6.48
C VAL A 180 -0.34 -0.76 7.40
N ILE A 181 0.38 -1.87 7.29
CA ILE A 181 1.54 -2.20 8.09
C ILE A 181 2.79 -1.99 7.24
N TRP A 182 3.62 -1.07 7.66
CA TRP A 182 4.81 -0.63 6.94
C TRP A 182 6.08 -1.08 7.63
N SER A 183 7.10 -1.38 6.86
CA SER A 183 8.47 -1.45 7.36
C SER A 183 9.02 -0.04 7.61
N ALA A 184 9.39 0.29 8.84
CA ALA A 184 10.04 1.56 9.15
C ALA A 184 11.38 1.75 8.44
N ARG A 185 12.01 0.65 8.03
CA ARG A 185 13.36 0.62 7.45
C ARG A 185 13.38 1.07 5.98
N GLY A 186 12.36 0.78 5.20
CA GLY A 186 12.38 1.10 3.77
C GLY A 186 11.07 1.69 3.25
N GLY A 187 10.03 1.78 4.09
CA GLY A 187 8.71 2.21 3.67
C GLY A 187 8.01 1.22 2.74
N ALA A 188 8.42 -0.06 2.74
CA ALA A 188 7.69 -1.12 2.07
C ALA A 188 6.48 -1.55 2.90
N ILE A 189 5.41 -1.93 2.23
CA ILE A 189 4.17 -2.40 2.85
C ILE A 189 4.28 -3.89 3.09
N LEU A 190 4.19 -4.30 4.35
CA LEU A 190 4.34 -5.68 4.78
C LEU A 190 3.01 -6.44 4.71
N GLU A 191 1.92 -5.76 5.11
CA GLU A 191 0.60 -6.35 5.20
C GLU A 191 -0.46 -5.26 5.24
N GLN A 192 -1.72 -5.63 5.04
CA GLN A 192 -2.88 -4.76 5.25
C GLN A 192 -4.03 -5.53 5.90
N VAL A 193 -4.84 -4.81 6.66
CA VAL A 193 -6.11 -5.29 7.20
C VAL A 193 -7.18 -4.27 6.86
N SER A 194 -8.31 -4.72 6.35
CA SER A 194 -9.41 -3.85 5.94
C SER A 194 -10.73 -4.21 6.63
N GLY A 195 -11.63 -3.26 6.66
CA GLY A 195 -12.97 -3.40 7.20
C GLY A 195 -13.90 -2.30 6.72
N ASP A 196 -15.16 -2.36 7.14
CA ASP A 196 -16.13 -1.30 6.88
C ASP A 196 -15.96 -0.09 7.82
N CYS A 197 -16.82 0.92 7.69
CA CYS A 197 -16.75 2.13 8.49
C CYS A 197 -17.02 1.92 10.01
N HIS A 198 -17.50 0.73 10.42
CA HIS A 198 -17.70 0.36 11.81
C HIS A 198 -16.45 -0.31 12.41
N HIS A 199 -15.49 -0.66 11.58
CA HIS A 199 -14.19 -1.15 12.00
C HIS A 199 -13.28 0.04 12.32
N GLY A 200 -13.36 0.54 13.56
CA GLY A 200 -12.43 1.56 14.04
C GLY A 200 -10.99 1.03 14.08
N GLU A 201 -10.02 1.94 14.08
CA GLU A 201 -8.57 1.64 14.02
C GLU A 201 -8.12 0.60 15.05
N MET A 202 -8.66 0.61 16.27
CA MET A 202 -8.30 -0.36 17.30
C MET A 202 -8.83 -1.78 17.02
N ARG A 203 -9.94 -1.91 16.30
CA ARG A 203 -10.44 -3.21 15.84
C ARG A 203 -9.56 -3.76 14.72
N LEU A 204 -9.15 -2.89 13.79
CA LEU A 204 -8.20 -3.28 12.73
C LEU A 204 -6.83 -3.61 13.33
N LEU A 205 -6.35 -2.89 14.35
CA LEU A 205 -5.15 -3.26 15.09
C LEU A 205 -5.26 -4.64 15.70
N HIS A 206 -6.39 -4.96 16.35
CA HIS A 206 -6.62 -6.27 16.94
C HIS A 206 -6.55 -7.40 15.89
N GLN A 207 -7.13 -7.20 14.72
CA GLN A 207 -7.01 -8.15 13.59
C GLN A 207 -5.57 -8.23 13.06
N ALA A 208 -4.85 -7.11 13.02
CA ALA A 208 -3.47 -7.04 12.54
C ALA A 208 -2.46 -7.74 13.49
N LEU A 209 -2.82 -8.02 14.74
CA LEU A 209 -1.92 -8.70 15.69
C LEU A 209 -1.42 -10.05 15.13
N ALA A 210 -2.25 -10.78 14.39
CA ALA A 210 -1.87 -12.05 13.77
C ALA A 210 -0.70 -11.94 12.76
N THR A 211 -0.41 -10.73 12.27
CA THR A 211 0.68 -10.44 11.31
C THR A 211 1.97 -9.96 11.99
N LEU A 212 1.92 -9.77 13.30
CA LEU A 212 3.08 -9.35 14.08
C LEU A 212 3.87 -10.56 14.58
N ALA A 213 5.18 -10.43 14.56
CA ALA A 213 6.08 -11.42 15.16
C ALA A 213 6.43 -11.03 16.61
N PRO A 214 6.79 -12.01 17.45
CA PRO A 214 7.38 -11.73 18.76
C PRO A 214 8.58 -10.79 18.62
N ARG A 215 8.70 -9.85 19.55
CA ARG A 215 9.73 -8.81 19.59
C ARG A 215 9.64 -7.73 18.51
N ASP A 216 8.60 -7.70 17.64
CA ASP A 216 8.35 -6.54 16.79
C ASP A 216 8.14 -5.29 17.66
N ILE A 217 8.59 -4.15 17.19
CA ILE A 217 8.26 -2.84 17.75
C ILE A 217 7.26 -2.18 16.81
N VAL A 218 6.07 -1.91 17.34
CA VAL A 218 4.99 -1.24 16.62
C VAL A 218 5.02 0.24 16.95
N ILE A 219 5.15 1.07 15.93
CA ILE A 219 4.93 2.51 16.02
C ILE A 219 3.51 2.78 15.51
N TYR A 220 2.68 3.37 16.36
CA TYR A 220 1.33 3.74 16.00
C TYR A 220 1.01 5.15 16.48
N ASP A 221 -0.02 5.73 15.91
CA ASP A 221 -0.46 7.04 16.30
C ASP A 221 -1.10 7.03 17.72
N ARG A 222 -1.74 8.14 18.09
CA ARG A 222 -2.35 8.29 19.42
C ARG A 222 -3.51 7.32 19.68
N ALA A 223 -4.07 6.66 18.66
CA ALA A 223 -5.16 5.72 18.82
C ALA A 223 -4.79 4.52 19.71
N ALA A 224 -3.55 4.02 19.62
CA ALA A 224 -3.07 2.92 20.45
C ALA A 224 -2.43 3.35 21.78
N GLY A 225 -2.23 4.64 22.01
CA GLY A 225 -1.58 5.20 23.21
C GLY A 225 -2.42 5.14 24.48
N HIS A 226 -2.98 3.97 24.81
CA HIS A 226 -3.79 3.74 26.01
C HIS A 226 -3.63 2.30 26.51
N TYR A 227 -4.23 1.96 27.66
CA TYR A 227 -4.06 0.65 28.32
C TYR A 227 -4.27 -0.51 27.35
N VAL A 228 -5.39 -0.54 26.60
CA VAL A 228 -5.74 -1.71 25.76
C VAL A 228 -4.72 -1.90 24.64
N GLY A 229 -4.30 -0.82 23.97
CA GLY A 229 -3.27 -0.92 22.91
C GLY A 229 -1.96 -1.50 23.42
N CYS A 230 -1.47 -1.02 24.58
CA CYS A 230 -0.27 -1.55 25.21
C CYS A 230 -0.44 -3.01 25.66
N ALA A 231 -1.58 -3.35 26.28
CA ALA A 231 -1.84 -4.69 26.80
C ALA A 231 -1.95 -5.74 25.68
N LEU A 232 -2.62 -5.42 24.58
CA LEU A 232 -2.76 -6.31 23.43
C LEU A 232 -1.40 -6.61 22.79
N LEU A 233 -0.59 -5.58 22.52
CA LEU A 233 0.74 -5.80 21.92
C LEU A 233 1.65 -6.59 22.86
N ARG A 234 1.63 -6.32 24.15
CA ARG A 234 2.38 -7.11 25.15
C ARG A 234 1.93 -8.57 25.19
N ALA A 235 0.61 -8.83 25.11
CA ALA A 235 0.09 -10.21 25.05
C ALA A 235 0.59 -10.94 23.79
N HIS A 236 0.82 -10.24 22.70
CA HIS A 236 1.45 -10.74 21.46
C HIS A 236 2.98 -10.72 21.48
N GLN A 237 3.60 -10.46 22.64
CA GLN A 237 5.06 -10.36 22.79
C GLN A 237 5.70 -9.29 21.89
N ALA A 238 4.92 -8.33 21.40
CA ALA A 238 5.34 -7.16 20.66
C ALA A 238 5.35 -5.92 21.56
N ASP A 239 6.12 -4.90 21.16
CA ASP A 239 6.21 -3.66 21.91
C ASP A 239 5.56 -2.49 21.15
N LEU A 240 5.14 -1.48 21.90
CA LEU A 240 4.49 -0.27 21.37
C LEU A 240 5.36 0.96 21.61
N ILE A 241 5.41 1.83 20.60
CA ILE A 241 5.79 3.24 20.74
C ILE A 241 4.62 4.05 20.16
N SER A 242 3.94 4.81 21.01
CA SER A 242 2.78 5.61 20.58
C SER A 242 2.79 6.98 21.25
N ARG A 243 2.13 7.94 20.63
CA ARG A 243 1.94 9.26 21.20
C ARG A 243 0.81 9.25 22.22
N VAL A 244 1.02 9.96 23.33
CA VAL A 244 -0.04 10.20 24.32
C VAL A 244 -0.22 11.70 24.55
N THR A 245 -1.44 12.10 24.93
CA THR A 245 -1.70 13.50 25.25
C THR A 245 -1.06 13.85 26.59
N ILE A 246 -0.29 14.93 26.66
CA ILE A 246 0.42 15.36 27.87
C ILE A 246 -0.50 15.48 29.11
N ARG A 247 -1.76 15.90 28.91
CA ARG A 247 -2.75 16.03 30.01
C ARG A 247 -3.19 14.68 30.59
N LYS A 248 -2.96 13.55 29.89
CA LYS A 248 -3.27 12.20 30.35
C LYS A 248 -2.17 11.57 31.20
N VAL A 249 -1.04 12.24 31.36
CA VAL A 249 0.12 11.75 32.09
C VAL A 249 0.26 12.54 33.39
N ASP A 250 0.11 11.84 34.51
CA ASP A 250 0.43 12.42 35.83
C ASP A 250 1.94 12.25 36.10
N TRP A 251 2.69 13.32 35.88
CA TRP A 251 4.14 13.35 36.06
C TRP A 251 4.61 13.27 37.52
N ARG A 252 3.70 13.25 38.47
CA ARG A 252 4.00 13.07 39.90
C ARG A 252 4.07 11.60 40.29
N ARG A 253 3.34 10.75 39.55
CA ARG A 253 3.23 9.32 39.83
C ARG A 253 4.27 8.49 39.10
N GLY A 254 4.52 7.28 39.63
CA GLY A 254 5.46 6.31 39.09
C GLY A 254 6.93 6.55 39.40
N GLN A 255 7.78 5.62 39.00
CA GLN A 255 9.20 5.65 39.20
C GLN A 255 9.89 6.59 38.21
N ARG A 256 10.67 7.54 38.71
CA ARG A 256 11.46 8.44 37.85
C ARG A 256 12.69 7.69 37.31
N LEU A 257 12.87 7.70 35.99
CA LEU A 257 14.05 7.16 35.30
C LEU A 257 15.02 8.28 34.91
N GLY A 258 14.50 9.49 34.65
CA GLY A 258 15.27 10.66 34.26
C GLY A 258 14.40 11.90 34.06
N PRO A 259 14.96 13.00 33.53
CA PRO A 259 14.19 14.18 33.20
C PRO A 259 13.14 13.88 32.13
N GLY A 260 11.86 14.00 32.50
CA GLY A 260 10.75 13.70 31.56
C GLY A 260 10.60 12.22 31.21
N ASP A 261 11.12 11.31 32.03
CA ASP A 261 11.13 9.87 31.77
C ASP A 261 10.67 9.12 33.03
N ARG A 262 9.60 8.34 32.93
CA ARG A 262 8.99 7.64 34.07
C ARG A 262 8.41 6.28 33.69
N LEU A 263 8.48 5.34 34.63
CA LEU A 263 7.66 4.13 34.64
C LEU A 263 6.34 4.42 35.36
N VAL A 264 5.24 4.07 34.73
CA VAL A 264 3.88 4.32 35.24
C VAL A 264 3.05 3.05 35.10
N THR A 265 2.30 2.71 36.13
CA THR A 265 1.34 1.60 36.09
C THR A 265 -0.01 2.10 35.56
N TRP A 266 -0.48 1.48 34.50
CA TRP A 266 -1.81 1.70 33.95
C TRP A 266 -2.75 0.58 34.33
N LYS A 267 -3.92 0.95 34.85
CA LYS A 267 -4.97 0.02 35.25
C LYS A 267 -5.89 -0.32 34.09
N LYS A 268 -6.37 -1.55 34.08
CA LYS A 268 -7.43 -2.01 33.20
C LYS A 268 -8.69 -1.17 33.40
N THR A 269 -9.30 -0.71 32.33
CA THR A 269 -10.56 0.06 32.40
C THR A 269 -11.70 -0.84 32.87
N ARG A 270 -12.71 -0.27 33.55
CA ARG A 270 -13.89 -1.03 33.98
C ARG A 270 -14.73 -1.50 32.76
N GLN A 271 -14.81 -0.66 31.74
CA GLN A 271 -15.58 -0.97 30.54
C GLN A 271 -14.75 -1.83 29.57
N LYS A 272 -15.34 -2.95 29.14
CA LYS A 272 -14.77 -3.83 28.13
C LYS A 272 -14.69 -3.11 26.78
N SER A 273 -13.60 -3.30 26.05
CA SER A 273 -13.48 -2.83 24.67
C SER A 273 -14.47 -3.56 23.74
N PRO A 274 -15.21 -2.84 22.89
CA PRO A 274 -16.29 -3.43 22.09
C PRO A 274 -15.80 -4.42 21.03
N TYR A 275 -14.52 -4.35 20.66
CA TYR A 275 -13.89 -5.24 19.65
C TYR A 275 -13.21 -6.49 20.25
N LEU A 276 -13.21 -6.64 21.58
CA LEU A 276 -12.68 -7.82 22.27
C LEU A 276 -13.82 -8.73 22.74
N THR A 277 -13.61 -10.04 22.67
CA THR A 277 -14.48 -11.03 23.33
C THR A 277 -14.38 -10.89 24.85
N ALA A 278 -15.30 -11.51 25.58
CA ALA A 278 -15.23 -11.56 27.03
C ALA A 278 -13.98 -12.32 27.53
N ALA A 279 -13.62 -13.40 26.85
CA ALA A 279 -12.44 -14.21 27.17
C ALA A 279 -11.12 -13.42 26.93
N GLU A 280 -10.97 -12.78 25.78
CA GLU A 280 -9.82 -11.92 25.48
C GLU A 280 -9.70 -10.76 26.49
N TRP A 281 -10.83 -10.13 26.80
CA TRP A 281 -10.83 -9.08 27.81
C TRP A 281 -10.42 -9.60 29.18
N ALA A 282 -10.94 -10.75 29.61
CA ALA A 282 -10.57 -11.35 30.89
C ALA A 282 -9.09 -11.71 30.96
N ALA A 283 -8.52 -12.20 29.87
CA ALA A 283 -7.09 -12.58 29.77
C ALA A 283 -6.12 -11.39 29.87
N LEU A 284 -6.55 -10.15 29.61
CA LEU A 284 -5.69 -9.00 29.79
C LEU A 284 -5.41 -8.76 31.28
N PRO A 285 -4.17 -8.39 31.67
CA PRO A 285 -3.78 -8.19 33.07
C PRO A 285 -4.54 -7.01 33.69
N ALA A 286 -4.73 -7.03 35.01
CA ALA A 286 -5.40 -5.95 35.73
C ALA A 286 -4.63 -4.63 35.63
N GLU A 287 -3.31 -4.72 35.56
CA GLU A 287 -2.41 -3.58 35.46
C GLU A 287 -1.25 -3.89 34.50
N ILE A 288 -0.73 -2.87 33.84
CA ILE A 288 0.46 -2.96 33.01
C ILE A 288 1.43 -1.85 33.36
N LEU A 289 2.71 -2.18 33.38
CA LEU A 289 3.77 -1.19 33.50
C LEU A 289 4.10 -0.65 32.10
N VAL A 290 4.10 0.66 31.97
CA VAL A 290 4.48 1.38 30.75
C VAL A 290 5.49 2.47 31.09
N ARG A 291 6.29 2.83 30.10
CA ARG A 291 7.21 3.95 30.20
C ARG A 291 6.66 5.15 29.45
N VAL A 292 6.67 6.31 30.08
CA VAL A 292 6.23 7.57 29.49
C VAL A 292 7.41 8.52 29.38
N VAL A 293 7.64 9.01 28.16
CA VAL A 293 8.81 9.84 27.83
C VAL A 293 8.35 11.16 27.24
N ARG A 294 8.89 12.27 27.73
CA ARG A 294 8.68 13.61 27.20
C ARG A 294 9.98 14.13 26.58
N VAL A 295 9.92 14.44 25.29
CA VAL A 295 11.04 14.98 24.53
C VAL A 295 10.65 16.33 23.92
N TYR A 296 11.56 17.27 23.95
CA TYR A 296 11.38 18.56 23.27
C TYR A 296 11.87 18.44 21.82
N VAL A 297 11.04 18.90 20.89
CA VAL A 297 11.35 18.91 19.46
C VAL A 297 11.86 20.28 19.08
N VAL A 298 13.13 20.36 18.72
CA VAL A 298 13.81 21.57 18.28
C VAL A 298 14.03 21.47 16.77
N GLN A 299 12.95 21.47 16.00
CA GLN A 299 13.04 21.42 14.55
C GLN A 299 12.28 22.61 13.96
N PRO A 300 12.96 23.54 13.24
CA PRO A 300 12.30 24.64 12.57
C PRO A 300 11.18 24.18 11.63
N GLY A 301 10.04 24.86 11.66
CA GLY A 301 8.87 24.53 10.85
C GLY A 301 8.03 23.35 11.39
N PHE A 302 8.46 22.68 12.48
CA PHE A 302 7.68 21.61 13.08
C PHE A 302 6.74 22.17 14.16
N PRO A 303 5.41 21.94 14.07
CA PRO A 303 4.43 22.57 14.98
C PRO A 303 4.46 21.96 16.38
N THR A 304 4.98 20.75 16.54
CA THR A 304 5.01 20.05 17.83
C THR A 304 6.28 20.41 18.58
N ARG A 305 6.16 21.24 19.61
CA ARG A 305 7.29 21.60 20.49
C ARG A 305 7.61 20.55 21.53
N THR A 306 6.61 19.78 21.96
CA THR A 306 6.75 18.73 22.98
C THR A 306 6.11 17.46 22.47
N LEU A 307 6.89 16.38 22.42
CA LEU A 307 6.43 15.04 22.10
C LEU A 307 6.36 14.22 23.39
N VAL A 308 5.19 13.68 23.70
CA VAL A 308 5.01 12.73 24.78
C VAL A 308 4.69 11.37 24.22
N LEU A 309 5.52 10.40 24.51
CA LEU A 309 5.39 9.02 24.08
C LEU A 309 5.05 8.11 25.26
N VAL A 310 4.27 7.09 24.99
CA VAL A 310 4.14 5.90 25.81
C VAL A 310 4.76 4.73 25.08
N THR A 311 5.43 3.87 25.83
CA THR A 311 6.05 2.66 25.29
C THR A 311 6.02 1.52 26.29
N THR A 312 6.03 0.30 25.79
CA THR A 312 6.23 -0.93 26.58
C THR A 312 7.71 -1.32 26.69
N LEU A 313 8.61 -0.58 26.05
CA LEU A 313 10.07 -0.70 26.17
C LEU A 313 10.54 0.01 27.45
N LEU A 314 10.69 -0.75 28.53
CA LEU A 314 10.81 -0.21 29.87
C LEU A 314 12.25 0.22 30.25
N ASP A 315 13.26 -0.44 29.68
CA ASP A 315 14.67 -0.17 30.01
C ASP A 315 15.18 1.12 29.33
N PRO A 316 15.54 2.17 30.09
CA PRO A 316 16.04 3.42 29.55
C PRO A 316 17.46 3.32 28.97
N THR A 317 18.23 2.34 29.36
CA THR A 317 19.60 2.12 28.86
C THR A 317 19.54 1.44 27.49
N ALA A 318 18.76 0.38 27.39
CA ALA A 318 18.56 -0.34 26.14
C ALA A 318 17.80 0.50 25.08
N TYR A 319 16.88 1.35 25.55
CA TYR A 319 16.02 2.19 24.68
C TYR A 319 16.03 3.65 25.15
N PRO A 320 17.10 4.41 24.84
CA PRO A 320 17.19 5.82 25.22
C PRO A 320 16.03 6.66 24.69
N ALA A 321 15.57 7.64 25.48
CA ALA A 321 14.44 8.51 25.18
C ALA A 321 14.53 9.16 23.79
N LEU A 322 15.71 9.63 23.40
CA LEU A 322 15.96 10.26 22.09
C LEU A 322 15.84 9.25 20.94
N GLN A 323 16.24 7.99 21.15
CA GLN A 323 16.06 6.96 20.13
C GLN A 323 14.58 6.61 19.92
N LEU A 324 13.78 6.54 21.00
CA LEU A 324 12.33 6.35 20.91
C LEU A 324 11.67 7.51 20.15
N ALA A 325 12.08 8.75 20.44
CA ALA A 325 11.58 9.94 19.73
C ALA A 325 11.96 9.94 18.25
N ALA A 326 13.21 9.60 17.93
CA ALA A 326 13.69 9.48 16.54
C ALA A 326 12.95 8.36 15.78
N ALA A 327 12.71 7.22 16.43
CA ALA A 327 11.92 6.13 15.84
C ALA A 327 10.47 6.56 15.57
N TYR A 328 9.82 7.21 16.55
CA TYR A 328 8.47 7.73 16.37
C TYR A 328 8.40 8.80 15.26
N HIS A 329 9.42 9.62 15.12
CA HIS A 329 9.50 10.62 14.06
C HIS A 329 9.49 10.00 12.65
N ARG A 330 10.00 8.78 12.49
CA ARG A 330 9.95 8.05 11.21
C ARG A 330 8.52 7.78 10.74
N ARG A 331 7.51 7.81 11.61
CA ARG A 331 6.09 7.70 11.22
C ARG A 331 5.70 8.74 10.17
N TRP A 332 6.27 9.94 10.20
CA TRP A 332 6.03 10.97 9.21
C TRP A 332 6.42 10.56 7.78
N ARG A 333 7.44 9.72 7.65
CA ARG A 333 7.83 9.18 6.34
C ARG A 333 6.75 8.26 5.78
N ILE A 334 6.06 7.55 6.63
CA ILE A 334 4.95 6.68 6.23
C ILE A 334 3.75 7.49 5.78
N GLU A 335 3.49 8.65 6.39
CA GLU A 335 2.46 9.58 5.89
C GLU A 335 2.78 10.05 4.45
N LEU A 336 4.05 10.29 4.13
CA LEU A 336 4.47 10.60 2.75
C LEU A 336 4.29 9.39 1.81
N CYS A 337 4.64 8.19 2.25
CA CYS A 337 4.42 6.97 1.47
C CYS A 337 2.92 6.73 1.21
N LEU A 338 2.06 7.00 2.19
CA LEU A 338 0.61 6.93 2.02
C LEU A 338 0.09 8.01 1.06
N ASP A 339 0.70 9.21 1.09
CA ASP A 339 0.38 10.27 0.12
C ASP A 339 0.79 9.88 -1.31
N ASP A 340 1.95 9.26 -1.50
CA ASP A 340 2.38 8.70 -2.78
C ASP A 340 1.41 7.64 -3.31
N LEU A 341 0.95 6.71 -2.45
CA LEU A 341 -0.07 5.73 -2.79
C LEU A 341 -1.36 6.39 -3.28
N LYS A 342 -1.84 7.38 -2.54
CA LYS A 342 -3.12 8.06 -2.82
C LYS A 342 -3.05 8.91 -4.08
N THR A 343 -1.99 9.70 -4.22
CA THR A 343 -1.92 10.72 -5.26
C THR A 343 -1.25 10.25 -6.53
N VAL A 344 -0.22 9.41 -6.42
CA VAL A 344 0.60 8.99 -7.56
C VAL A 344 0.11 7.67 -8.15
N LEU A 345 -0.25 6.70 -7.29
CA LEU A 345 -0.79 5.42 -7.73
C LEU A 345 -2.32 5.38 -7.80
N GLY A 346 -3.02 6.40 -7.27
CA GLY A 346 -4.47 6.54 -7.42
C GLY A 346 -5.29 5.75 -6.41
N LEU A 347 -4.74 5.43 -5.23
CA LEU A 347 -5.48 4.72 -4.17
C LEU A 347 -6.74 5.48 -3.72
N ASP A 348 -6.76 6.81 -3.80
CA ASP A 348 -7.93 7.63 -3.46
C ASP A 348 -9.15 7.35 -4.36
N ALA A 349 -8.97 6.72 -5.52
CA ALA A 349 -9.99 6.51 -6.55
C ALA A 349 -10.08 5.05 -6.99
N LEU A 350 -10.34 4.13 -6.04
CA LEU A 350 -10.63 2.74 -6.37
C LEU A 350 -11.84 2.65 -7.31
N ARG A 351 -11.76 1.79 -8.33
CA ARG A 351 -12.73 1.73 -9.43
C ARG A 351 -13.57 0.46 -9.45
N CYS A 352 -13.19 -0.54 -8.66
CA CYS A 352 -13.84 -1.83 -8.66
C CYS A 352 -15.24 -1.78 -8.04
N LYS A 353 -16.19 -2.45 -8.70
CA LYS A 353 -17.63 -2.37 -8.41
C LYS A 353 -18.14 -3.47 -7.47
N SER A 354 -17.28 -4.39 -7.04
CA SER A 354 -17.62 -5.46 -6.11
C SER A 354 -16.58 -5.58 -5.01
N PRO A 355 -16.97 -5.98 -3.78
CA PRO A 355 -16.07 -6.08 -2.62
C PRO A 355 -14.81 -6.90 -2.89
N ALA A 356 -14.95 -8.10 -3.43
CA ALA A 356 -13.82 -8.96 -3.74
C ALA A 356 -12.83 -8.33 -4.74
N MET A 357 -13.33 -7.52 -5.69
CA MET A 357 -12.45 -6.83 -6.63
C MET A 357 -11.83 -5.56 -6.03
N VAL A 358 -12.50 -4.91 -5.08
CA VAL A 358 -11.96 -3.79 -4.31
C VAL A 358 -10.73 -4.24 -3.52
N GLU A 359 -10.82 -5.38 -2.82
CA GLU A 359 -9.69 -5.95 -2.07
C GLU A 359 -8.51 -6.32 -3.01
N ARG A 360 -8.79 -6.92 -4.17
CA ARG A 360 -7.76 -7.23 -5.16
C ARG A 360 -7.10 -5.96 -5.73
N GLU A 361 -7.89 -4.94 -6.03
CA GLU A 361 -7.38 -3.65 -6.51
C GLU A 361 -6.49 -2.98 -5.45
N LEU A 362 -6.90 -3.02 -4.19
CA LEU A 362 -6.11 -2.54 -3.06
C LEU A 362 -4.76 -3.28 -2.99
N LEU A 363 -4.76 -4.62 -2.93
CA LEU A 363 -3.53 -5.41 -2.87
C LEU A 363 -2.59 -5.13 -4.05
N LEU A 364 -3.12 -5.03 -5.27
CA LEU A 364 -2.33 -4.72 -6.46
C LEU A 364 -1.65 -3.35 -6.38
N LEU A 365 -2.33 -2.34 -5.84
CA LEU A 365 -1.75 -1.01 -5.60
C LEU A 365 -0.63 -1.07 -4.55
N LEU A 366 -0.82 -1.84 -3.48
CA LEU A 366 0.20 -2.02 -2.44
C LEU A 366 1.44 -2.75 -2.99
N ILE A 367 1.24 -3.78 -3.82
CA ILE A 367 2.35 -4.49 -4.49
C ILE A 367 3.09 -3.53 -5.44
N ALA A 368 2.37 -2.77 -6.27
CA ALA A 368 2.96 -1.80 -7.17
C ALA A 368 3.80 -0.75 -6.42
N HIS A 369 3.32 -0.28 -5.26
CA HIS A 369 4.10 0.59 -4.37
C HIS A 369 5.41 -0.08 -3.94
N ASN A 370 5.36 -1.32 -3.48
CA ASN A 370 6.56 -2.06 -3.06
C ASN A 370 7.56 -2.23 -4.19
N LEU A 371 7.11 -2.48 -5.41
CA LEU A 371 7.99 -2.57 -6.58
C LEU A 371 8.72 -1.26 -6.85
N VAL A 372 8.02 -0.13 -6.79
CA VAL A 372 8.67 1.19 -6.92
C VAL A 372 9.66 1.42 -5.78
N ARG A 373 9.31 1.07 -4.53
CA ARG A 373 10.21 1.17 -3.37
C ARG A 373 11.45 0.30 -3.53
N ALA A 374 11.33 -0.90 -4.11
CA ALA A 374 12.47 -1.76 -4.40
C ALA A 374 13.44 -1.12 -5.41
N VAL A 375 12.91 -0.49 -6.46
CA VAL A 375 13.74 0.25 -7.44
C VAL A 375 14.46 1.44 -6.78
N MET A 376 13.74 2.21 -5.93
CA MET A 376 14.35 3.30 -5.16
C MET A 376 15.46 2.77 -4.23
N ALA A 377 15.22 1.66 -3.53
CA ALA A 377 16.20 1.05 -2.64
C ALA A 377 17.43 0.52 -3.40
N ALA A 378 17.22 -0.04 -4.60
CA ALA A 378 18.31 -0.46 -5.48
C ALA A 378 19.17 0.73 -5.91
N ALA A 379 18.57 1.85 -6.30
CA ALA A 379 19.28 3.07 -6.65
C ALA A 379 20.04 3.66 -5.45
N ALA A 380 19.39 3.73 -4.28
CA ALA A 380 20.01 4.19 -3.04
C ALA A 380 21.25 3.37 -2.67
N ARG A 381 21.14 2.04 -2.77
CA ARG A 381 22.26 1.11 -2.47
C ARG A 381 23.39 1.22 -3.50
N ALA A 382 23.05 1.25 -4.80
CA ALA A 382 24.04 1.25 -5.86
C ALA A 382 24.90 2.54 -5.89
N HIS A 383 24.34 3.65 -5.42
CA HIS A 383 24.99 4.97 -5.46
C HIS A 383 25.23 5.61 -4.10
N ALA A 384 25.03 4.85 -3.01
CA ALA A 384 25.26 5.31 -1.63
C ALA A 384 24.52 6.62 -1.28
N VAL A 385 23.30 6.80 -1.81
CA VAL A 385 22.47 7.97 -1.52
C VAL A 385 21.36 7.61 -0.52
N PRO A 386 20.90 8.56 0.31
CA PRO A 386 19.82 8.28 1.25
C PRO A 386 18.50 7.96 0.51
N LEU A 387 17.87 6.85 0.86
CA LEU A 387 16.62 6.37 0.24
C LEU A 387 15.48 7.40 0.30
N ASP A 388 15.38 8.15 1.39
CA ASP A 388 14.38 9.17 1.62
C ASP A 388 14.59 10.48 0.80
N ARG A 389 15.72 10.56 0.10
CA ARG A 389 16.02 11.64 -0.85
C ARG A 389 15.62 11.29 -2.29
N ILE A 390 15.32 10.04 -2.60
CA ILE A 390 14.87 9.63 -3.93
C ILE A 390 13.36 9.90 -4.06
N SER A 391 12.96 10.55 -5.15
CA SER A 391 11.56 10.87 -5.41
C SER A 391 10.78 9.63 -5.83
N PHE A 392 9.66 9.32 -5.17
CA PHE A 392 8.74 8.25 -5.58
C PHE A 392 8.14 8.54 -6.97
N THR A 393 7.59 9.74 -7.14
CA THR A 393 7.03 10.17 -8.44
C THR A 393 8.08 10.17 -9.54
N GLY A 394 9.28 10.69 -9.26
CA GLY A 394 10.41 10.67 -10.21
C GLY A 394 10.82 9.26 -10.59
N THR A 395 10.84 8.34 -9.62
CA THR A 395 11.13 6.92 -9.86
C THR A 395 10.08 6.28 -10.76
N LEU A 396 8.79 6.51 -10.48
CA LEU A 396 7.70 5.95 -11.29
C LEU A 396 7.75 6.46 -12.74
N VAL A 397 7.99 7.76 -12.94
CA VAL A 397 8.12 8.36 -14.28
C VAL A 397 9.31 7.80 -15.03
N ALA A 398 10.47 7.72 -14.37
CA ALA A 398 11.67 7.13 -14.97
C ALA A 398 11.47 5.64 -15.28
N LEU A 399 10.87 4.88 -14.36
CA LEU A 399 10.59 3.45 -14.55
C LEU A 399 9.72 3.21 -15.80
N ARG A 400 8.67 4.01 -16.01
CA ARG A 400 7.80 3.93 -17.20
C ARG A 400 8.60 4.15 -18.50
N GLY A 401 9.44 5.18 -18.54
CA GLY A 401 10.28 5.47 -19.71
C GLY A 401 11.30 4.39 -19.99
N PHE A 402 12.02 3.93 -18.95
CA PHE A 402 13.04 2.90 -19.10
C PHE A 402 12.46 1.50 -19.37
N ALA A 403 11.27 1.19 -18.87
CA ALA A 403 10.58 -0.06 -19.18
C ALA A 403 10.28 -0.17 -20.69
N ALA A 404 9.77 0.89 -21.30
CA ALA A 404 9.52 0.96 -22.73
C ALA A 404 10.82 0.76 -23.55
N ALA A 405 11.92 1.40 -23.15
CA ALA A 405 13.23 1.23 -23.78
C ALA A 405 13.78 -0.19 -23.57
N SER A 406 13.61 -0.78 -22.37
CA SER A 406 14.01 -2.14 -22.06
C SER A 406 13.28 -3.17 -22.91
N ALA A 407 12.00 -2.94 -23.22
CA ALA A 407 11.23 -3.78 -24.12
C ALA A 407 11.80 -3.83 -25.55
N GLN A 408 12.53 -2.80 -25.96
CA GLN A 408 13.16 -2.70 -27.27
C GLN A 408 14.62 -3.20 -27.27
N ALA A 409 15.19 -3.49 -26.12
CA ALA A 409 16.59 -3.90 -26.01
C ALA A 409 16.80 -5.31 -26.56
N SER A 410 17.71 -5.46 -27.52
CA SER A 410 17.99 -6.69 -28.26
C SER A 410 18.78 -7.74 -27.47
N SER A 411 19.46 -7.36 -26.39
CA SER A 411 20.29 -8.25 -25.60
C SER A 411 20.17 -8.06 -24.10
N HIS A 412 20.53 -9.09 -23.35
CA HIS A 412 20.62 -9.00 -21.89
C HIS A 412 21.60 -7.89 -21.45
N ALA A 413 22.74 -7.76 -22.12
CA ALA A 413 23.70 -6.70 -21.82
C ALA A 413 23.13 -5.29 -22.04
N ALA A 414 22.29 -5.09 -23.07
CA ALA A 414 21.60 -3.82 -23.29
C ALA A 414 20.60 -3.52 -22.16
N ARG A 415 19.84 -4.52 -21.70
CA ARG A 415 18.93 -4.37 -20.55
C ARG A 415 19.68 -4.04 -19.26
N CYS A 416 20.80 -4.70 -18.99
CA CYS A 416 21.65 -4.39 -17.83
C CYS A 416 22.18 -2.94 -17.88
N ARG A 417 22.59 -2.46 -19.07
CA ARG A 417 23.02 -1.05 -19.22
C ARG A 417 21.87 -0.08 -18.96
N LEU A 418 20.68 -0.37 -19.47
CA LEU A 418 19.48 0.46 -19.20
C LEU A 418 19.13 0.47 -17.73
N TRP A 419 19.18 -0.68 -17.05
CA TRP A 419 18.95 -0.76 -15.60
C TRP A 419 19.98 0.08 -14.82
N ALA A 420 21.25 -0.05 -15.11
CA ALA A 420 22.29 0.77 -14.48
C ALA A 420 22.10 2.28 -14.75
N ALA A 421 21.67 2.64 -15.97
CA ALA A 421 21.37 4.03 -16.33
C ALA A 421 20.14 4.56 -15.56
N LEU A 422 19.10 3.73 -15.40
CA LEU A 422 17.93 4.08 -14.57
C LEU A 422 18.35 4.37 -13.12
N LEU A 423 19.10 3.45 -12.48
CA LEU A 423 19.52 3.64 -11.09
C LEU A 423 20.37 4.90 -10.91
N ARG A 424 21.28 5.18 -11.86
CA ARG A 424 22.09 6.42 -11.88
C ARG A 424 21.22 7.67 -12.01
N ARG A 425 20.23 7.65 -12.91
CA ARG A 425 19.29 8.76 -13.11
C ARG A 425 18.52 9.08 -11.83
N LEU A 426 18.06 8.03 -11.12
CA LEU A 426 17.32 8.18 -9.86
C LEU A 426 18.20 8.76 -8.76
N ALA A 427 19.45 8.32 -8.66
CA ALA A 427 20.41 8.80 -7.68
C ALA A 427 20.87 10.26 -7.93
N ALA A 428 20.78 10.72 -9.18
CA ALA A 428 21.09 12.10 -9.54
C ALA A 428 19.93 13.08 -9.27
N ASP A 429 18.68 12.60 -9.23
CA ASP A 429 17.47 13.41 -9.08
C ASP A 429 16.92 13.33 -7.64
N LEU A 430 17.66 13.86 -6.71
CA LEU A 430 17.30 13.83 -5.30
C LEU A 430 16.33 14.95 -4.92
N VAL A 431 15.34 14.60 -4.11
CA VAL A 431 14.44 15.59 -3.49
C VAL A 431 15.27 16.62 -2.71
N PRO A 432 15.12 17.93 -2.97
CA PRO A 432 15.92 18.95 -2.32
C PRO A 432 15.63 19.01 -0.80
N LEU A 433 16.68 19.13 -0.02
CA LEU A 433 16.54 19.46 1.41
C LEU A 433 16.12 20.93 1.51
N ARG A 434 15.08 21.19 2.28
CA ARG A 434 14.57 22.54 2.54
C ARG A 434 14.52 22.80 4.05
N PRO A 435 15.69 22.90 4.71
CA PRO A 435 15.75 23.18 6.14
C PRO A 435 15.14 24.57 6.41
N GLY A 436 14.37 24.66 7.49
CA GLY A 436 13.75 25.93 7.88
C GLY A 436 12.60 26.42 7.01
N ARG A 437 12.11 25.63 6.05
CA ARG A 437 10.93 25.98 5.25
C ARG A 437 9.72 26.17 6.16
N SER A 438 9.21 27.40 6.20
CA SER A 438 7.97 27.74 6.87
C SER A 438 7.01 28.29 5.81
N GLU A 439 5.86 27.64 5.66
CA GLU A 439 4.82 28.08 4.74
C GLU A 439 3.50 28.18 5.46
N PRO A 440 2.64 29.16 5.12
CA PRO A 440 1.27 29.18 5.62
C PRO A 440 0.57 27.87 5.26
N ARG A 441 0.06 27.17 6.25
CA ARG A 441 -0.71 25.95 6.01
C ARG A 441 -2.12 26.32 5.54
N VAL A 442 -2.30 26.32 4.24
CA VAL A 442 -3.64 26.34 3.65
C VAL A 442 -4.18 24.93 3.67
N VAL A 443 -5.31 24.74 4.32
CA VAL A 443 -6.04 23.46 4.26
C VAL A 443 -6.61 23.31 2.86
N LYS A 444 -5.82 22.73 1.95
CA LYS A 444 -6.32 22.34 0.63
C LYS A 444 -7.26 21.16 0.82
N ARG A 445 -8.54 21.39 0.61
CA ARG A 445 -9.49 20.30 0.47
C ARG A 445 -9.28 19.69 -0.92
N ARG A 446 -8.77 18.45 -0.96
CA ARG A 446 -8.75 17.68 -2.21
C ARG A 446 -10.19 17.40 -2.63
N PRO A 447 -10.56 17.57 -3.90
CA PRO A 447 -11.84 17.06 -4.40
C PRO A 447 -11.94 15.58 -4.09
N LYS A 448 -13.05 15.15 -3.48
CA LYS A 448 -13.29 13.74 -3.27
C LYS A 448 -13.67 13.11 -4.62
N PRO A 449 -13.13 11.92 -4.98
CA PRO A 449 -13.48 11.23 -6.23
C PRO A 449 -14.97 10.90 -6.29
N TYR A 450 -15.60 10.70 -5.13
CA TYR A 450 -17.02 10.45 -4.96
C TYR A 450 -17.60 11.47 -3.97
N PRO A 451 -18.09 12.64 -4.44
CA PRO A 451 -18.73 13.63 -3.57
C PRO A 451 -20.06 13.10 -3.03
N ARG A 452 -20.45 13.58 -1.85
CA ARG A 452 -21.75 13.22 -1.29
C ARG A 452 -22.87 13.63 -2.23
N LEU A 453 -23.92 12.82 -2.26
CA LEU A 453 -25.16 13.19 -2.93
C LEU A 453 -25.83 14.35 -2.19
N ASP A 454 -26.51 15.23 -2.93
CA ASP A 454 -27.28 16.36 -2.37
C ASP A 454 -28.57 15.90 -1.66
N ARG A 455 -29.10 14.74 -2.08
CA ARG A 455 -30.30 14.11 -1.53
C ARG A 455 -30.16 12.58 -1.48
N PRO A 456 -31.03 11.88 -0.71
CA PRO A 456 -31.02 10.42 -0.67
C PRO A 456 -31.27 9.78 -2.05
N ARG A 457 -30.66 8.61 -2.31
CA ARG A 457 -30.70 7.90 -3.61
C ARG A 457 -32.11 7.63 -4.11
N HIS A 458 -33.04 7.27 -3.23
CA HIS A 458 -34.42 6.97 -3.62
C HIS A 458 -35.19 8.18 -4.16
N LEU A 459 -34.66 9.39 -3.99
CA LEU A 459 -35.23 10.62 -4.54
C LEU A 459 -34.71 10.94 -5.96
N TYR A 460 -33.69 10.21 -6.44
CA TYR A 460 -33.26 10.33 -7.83
C TYR A 460 -34.11 9.43 -8.73
N ARG A 461 -34.41 9.91 -9.93
CA ARG A 461 -35.06 9.09 -10.94
C ARG A 461 -34.01 8.37 -11.76
N ASP A 462 -34.18 7.07 -11.93
CA ASP A 462 -33.41 6.30 -12.89
C ASP A 462 -33.84 6.69 -14.31
N LEU A 463 -32.99 7.41 -15.00
CA LEU A 463 -33.20 7.74 -16.41
C LEU A 463 -32.50 6.69 -17.25
N ARG A 464 -33.26 5.99 -18.11
CA ARG A 464 -32.67 5.08 -19.10
C ARG A 464 -31.85 5.91 -20.09
N HIS A 465 -30.67 5.44 -20.41
CA HIS A 465 -29.88 5.97 -21.51
C HIS A 465 -30.64 5.68 -22.81
N GLY A 466 -31.20 6.71 -23.41
CA GLY A 466 -31.92 6.66 -24.68
C GLY A 466 -31.56 7.85 -25.55
N SER A 467 -32.07 7.86 -26.76
CA SER A 467 -31.92 8.98 -27.70
C SER A 467 -32.30 10.31 -27.03
N ARG A 468 -31.45 11.34 -27.12
CA ARG A 468 -31.76 12.70 -26.66
C ARG A 468 -32.86 13.37 -27.47
N PHE A 469 -33.21 12.82 -28.61
CA PHE A 469 -34.18 13.36 -29.51
C PHE A 469 -35.38 12.41 -29.59
N ARG A 470 -36.55 12.91 -29.32
CA ARG A 470 -37.81 12.22 -29.57
C ARG A 470 -38.35 12.75 -30.91
N ALA A 471 -38.77 11.88 -31.79
CA ALA A 471 -39.53 12.30 -32.94
C ALA A 471 -40.80 13.03 -32.45
N PRO A 472 -41.23 14.14 -33.07
CA PRO A 472 -42.47 14.77 -32.73
C PRO A 472 -43.58 13.73 -32.87
N SER A 473 -44.44 13.63 -31.84
CA SER A 473 -45.63 12.78 -31.95
C SER A 473 -46.43 13.26 -33.15
N PRO A 474 -46.94 12.35 -34.01
CA PRO A 474 -47.88 12.77 -35.03
C PRO A 474 -49.01 13.48 -34.33
N LEU A 475 -49.27 14.73 -34.75
CA LEU A 475 -50.41 15.49 -34.30
C LEU A 475 -51.67 14.71 -34.70
N THR A 476 -52.38 14.17 -33.73
CA THR A 476 -53.75 13.68 -33.88
C THR A 476 -54.67 14.82 -34.09
#